data_9688286402029abf914e4665cd7209dc
#
_entry.id   9688286402029abf914e4665cd7209dc
#
_cell.length_a   1.000
_cell.length_b   1.000
_cell.length_c   1.000
_cell.angle_alpha   90.00
_cell.angle_beta   90.00
_cell.angle_gamma   90.00
#
_symmetry.space_group_name_H-M   'P 1'
#
loop_
_entity.id
_entity.type
_entity.pdbx_description
1 polymer ?
#
loop_
_entity_poly.entity_id
_entity_poly.type
_entity_poly.pdbx_seq_one_letter_code
_entity_poly.pdbx_strand_id
1 'polypeptide(L)'
;SVVTYLYLRYVFTKKDEYKRMTKFWGKLYLINFIMGVATGLVQEFQFGMAWSEYSRFVGDVFGAPLAMEGLFAFFVESTFLGLWIFGWDKLKPKVHAFCLFAAVAGSWISAYFILAANSWMQHPVGVEMIDGRPRLVDIWAVLTNNTALLTFPHVIFGAIQVAGGFMVGIAWYKLWRRRKDGIDTVEDGKVVVGDAEVGGRDKKDYLVWFRSLRVGAVVGLIGFMGVGLSGH
;
A
#
# COMPACT_ATOMS: atom_id res chain seq x y z
N SER A 1 5.77 -2.02 -1.20
CA SER A 1 5.01 -2.36 -0.01
C SER A 1 5.66 -3.48 0.79
N VAL A 2 5.13 -3.73 2.02
CA VAL A 2 5.66 -4.77 2.93
C VAL A 2 5.56 -6.17 2.30
N VAL A 3 4.49 -6.43 1.56
CA VAL A 3 4.29 -7.74 0.89
C VAL A 3 5.38 -7.99 -0.15
N THR A 4 5.78 -6.97 -0.90
CA THR A 4 6.91 -7.06 -1.85
C THR A 4 8.22 -7.42 -1.14
N TYR A 5 8.51 -6.77 -0.01
CA TYR A 5 9.68 -7.12 0.81
C TYR A 5 9.65 -8.56 1.28
N LEU A 6 8.52 -9.04 1.81
CA LEU A 6 8.37 -10.42 2.27
C LEU A 6 8.58 -11.43 1.14
N TYR A 7 8.04 -11.11 -0.05
CA TYR A 7 8.18 -11.97 -1.21
C TYR A 7 9.63 -12.01 -1.73
N LEU A 8 10.30 -10.87 -1.78
CA LEU A 8 11.73 -10.82 -2.13
C LEU A 8 12.57 -11.62 -1.13
N ARG A 9 12.29 -11.50 0.17
CA ARG A 9 12.95 -12.34 1.19
C ARG A 9 12.73 -13.82 0.94
N TYR A 10 11.53 -14.23 0.52
CA TYR A 10 11.28 -15.62 0.12
C TYR A 10 12.11 -16.01 -1.12
N VAL A 11 12.13 -15.19 -2.17
CA VAL A 11 12.86 -15.48 -3.41
C VAL A 11 14.36 -15.69 -3.15
N PHE A 12 14.96 -14.86 -2.28
CA PHE A 12 16.38 -14.93 -1.96
C PHE A 12 16.73 -16.01 -0.92
N THR A 13 15.92 -16.18 0.11
CA THR A 13 16.24 -17.10 1.23
C THR A 13 15.65 -18.48 1.08
N LYS A 14 14.65 -18.66 0.21
CA LYS A 14 13.87 -19.89 0.01
C LYS A 14 13.21 -20.45 1.27
N LYS A 15 13.12 -19.65 2.34
CA LYS A 15 12.47 -20.06 3.60
C LYS A 15 10.95 -20.05 3.46
N ASP A 16 10.32 -21.18 3.74
CA ASP A 16 8.87 -21.37 3.63
C ASP A 16 8.04 -20.39 4.47
N GLU A 17 8.58 -19.96 5.60
CA GLU A 17 7.91 -18.98 6.48
C GLU A 17 7.63 -17.67 5.75
N TYR A 18 8.58 -17.16 4.95
CA TYR A 18 8.36 -15.93 4.15
C TYR A 18 7.32 -16.15 3.04
N LYS A 19 7.25 -17.34 2.44
CA LYS A 19 6.19 -17.68 1.49
C LYS A 19 4.81 -17.65 2.16
N ARG A 20 4.69 -18.24 3.35
CA ARG A 20 3.45 -18.23 4.14
C ARG A 20 3.06 -16.82 4.57
N MET A 21 4.00 -16.03 5.05
CA MET A 21 3.80 -14.60 5.36
C MET A 21 3.30 -13.84 4.13
N THR A 22 3.96 -14.00 2.99
CA THR A 22 3.56 -13.32 1.74
C THR A 22 2.15 -13.70 1.31
N LYS A 23 1.78 -14.98 1.37
CA LYS A 23 0.43 -15.43 1.03
C LYS A 23 -0.63 -14.86 1.97
N PHE A 24 -0.36 -14.81 3.26
CA PHE A 24 -1.29 -14.27 4.25
C PHE A 24 -1.46 -12.74 4.07
N TRP A 25 -0.37 -12.00 4.13
CA TRP A 25 -0.39 -10.55 4.01
C TRP A 25 -0.80 -10.07 2.62
N GLY A 26 -0.49 -10.87 1.59
CA GLY A 26 -0.93 -10.63 0.22
C GLY A 26 -2.45 -10.73 0.05
N LYS A 27 -3.11 -11.67 0.74
CA LYS A 27 -4.59 -11.73 0.76
C LYS A 27 -5.20 -10.48 1.39
N LEU A 28 -4.65 -10.00 2.50
CA LEU A 28 -5.13 -8.79 3.15
C LEU A 28 -4.87 -7.54 2.29
N TYR A 29 -3.71 -7.48 1.64
CA TYR A 29 -3.41 -6.44 0.66
C TYR A 29 -4.44 -6.44 -0.48
N LEU A 30 -4.78 -7.61 -1.04
CA LEU A 30 -5.77 -7.74 -2.10
C LEU A 30 -7.17 -7.30 -1.66
N ILE A 31 -7.60 -7.71 -0.46
CA ILE A 31 -8.89 -7.28 0.10
C ILE A 31 -8.93 -5.76 0.24
N ASN A 32 -7.88 -5.16 0.81
CA ASN A 32 -7.79 -3.71 0.95
C ASN A 32 -7.77 -3.00 -0.41
N PHE A 33 -7.07 -3.56 -1.40
CA PHE A 33 -7.04 -3.03 -2.77
C PHE A 33 -8.43 -3.04 -3.40
N ILE A 34 -9.17 -4.15 -3.35
CA ILE A 34 -10.52 -4.28 -3.92
C ILE A 34 -11.47 -3.27 -3.24
N MET A 35 -11.39 -3.15 -1.92
CA MET A 35 -12.20 -2.17 -1.18
C MET A 35 -11.84 -0.73 -1.58
N GLY A 36 -10.56 -0.44 -1.75
CA GLY A 36 -10.08 0.86 -2.23
C GLY A 36 -10.60 1.21 -3.61
N VAL A 37 -10.54 0.27 -4.56
CA VAL A 37 -11.10 0.45 -5.92
C VAL A 37 -12.61 0.69 -5.86
N ALA A 38 -13.36 -0.12 -5.11
CA ALA A 38 -14.80 0.03 -5.00
C ALA A 38 -15.22 1.39 -4.43
N THR A 39 -14.57 1.83 -3.35
CA THR A 39 -14.84 3.14 -2.74
C THR A 39 -14.36 4.30 -3.60
N GLY A 40 -13.23 4.14 -4.30
CA GLY A 40 -12.69 5.13 -5.23
C GLY A 40 -13.63 5.39 -6.41
N LEU A 41 -14.20 4.34 -7.00
CA LEU A 41 -15.21 4.48 -8.05
C LEU A 41 -16.44 5.26 -7.56
N VAL A 42 -16.93 4.98 -6.36
CA VAL A 42 -18.05 5.74 -5.78
C VAL A 42 -17.70 7.22 -5.64
N GLN A 43 -16.48 7.54 -5.18
CA GLN A 43 -16.04 8.94 -5.07
C GLN A 43 -15.97 9.62 -6.44
N GLU A 44 -15.50 8.91 -7.47
CA GLU A 44 -15.41 9.46 -8.83
C GLU A 44 -16.80 9.80 -9.40
N PHE A 45 -17.80 8.97 -9.17
CA PHE A 45 -19.18 9.29 -9.51
C PHE A 45 -19.73 10.51 -8.76
N GLN A 46 -19.28 10.76 -7.52
CA GLN A 46 -19.69 11.93 -6.75
C GLN A 46 -19.20 13.26 -7.38
N PHE A 47 -18.10 13.27 -8.10
CA PHE A 47 -17.67 14.46 -8.86
C PHE A 47 -18.67 14.87 -9.91
N GLY A 48 -19.29 13.91 -10.62
CA GLY A 48 -20.32 14.19 -11.61
C GLY A 48 -21.70 14.50 -11.02
N MET A 49 -22.01 14.05 -9.82
CA MET A 49 -23.30 14.18 -9.17
C MET A 49 -23.32 15.30 -8.11
N ALA A 50 -22.76 15.04 -6.95
CA ALA A 50 -22.83 15.97 -5.81
C ALA A 50 -21.99 17.23 -6.01
N TRP A 51 -20.87 17.11 -6.75
CA TRP A 51 -19.92 18.20 -6.99
C TRP A 51 -19.86 18.64 -8.45
N SER A 52 -20.98 18.55 -9.17
CA SER A 52 -21.03 18.83 -10.60
C SER A 52 -20.62 20.26 -10.96
N GLU A 53 -20.99 21.27 -10.17
CA GLU A 53 -20.59 22.66 -10.40
C GLU A 53 -19.09 22.85 -10.22
N TYR A 54 -18.51 22.24 -9.18
CA TYR A 54 -17.08 22.24 -8.96
C TYR A 54 -16.35 21.54 -10.12
N SER A 55 -16.82 20.37 -10.53
CA SER A 55 -16.22 19.61 -11.64
C SER A 55 -16.29 20.37 -12.97
N ARG A 56 -17.35 21.14 -13.22
CA ARG A 56 -17.41 22.04 -14.37
C ARG A 56 -16.41 23.19 -14.30
N PHE A 57 -16.15 23.70 -13.09
CA PHE A 57 -15.20 24.78 -12.91
C PHE A 57 -13.76 24.33 -13.11
N VAL A 58 -13.35 23.19 -12.51
CA VAL A 58 -11.97 22.72 -12.50
C VAL A 58 -11.67 21.56 -13.47
N GLY A 59 -12.64 21.14 -14.28
CA GLY A 59 -12.56 19.94 -15.12
C GLY A 59 -11.39 19.93 -16.08
N ASP A 60 -11.05 21.08 -16.66
CA ASP A 60 -9.90 21.20 -17.57
C ASP A 60 -8.57 20.94 -16.86
N VAL A 61 -8.47 21.27 -15.58
CA VAL A 61 -7.24 21.10 -14.79
C VAL A 61 -7.14 19.69 -14.20
N PHE A 62 -8.24 19.19 -13.63
CA PHE A 62 -8.25 17.87 -12.98
C PHE A 62 -8.34 16.72 -13.98
N GLY A 63 -8.95 16.96 -15.13
CA GLY A 63 -9.14 15.93 -16.15
C GLY A 63 -7.84 15.29 -16.61
N ALA A 64 -6.76 16.08 -16.76
CA ALA A 64 -5.48 15.57 -17.22
C ALA A 64 -4.80 14.64 -16.19
N PRO A 65 -4.58 15.04 -14.92
CA PRO A 65 -4.02 14.14 -13.89
C PRO A 65 -4.87 12.87 -13.67
N LEU A 66 -6.21 12.99 -13.63
CA LEU A 66 -7.10 11.83 -13.44
C LEU A 66 -7.08 10.90 -14.64
N ALA A 67 -7.02 11.42 -15.88
CA ALA A 67 -6.88 10.60 -17.08
C ALA A 67 -5.54 9.86 -17.10
N MET A 68 -4.44 10.53 -16.71
CA MET A 68 -3.12 9.90 -16.59
C MET A 68 -3.10 8.82 -15.49
N GLU A 69 -3.78 9.07 -14.38
CA GLU A 69 -3.95 8.07 -13.32
C GLU A 69 -4.65 6.82 -13.86
N GLY A 70 -5.81 6.96 -14.48
CA GLY A 70 -6.59 5.84 -14.99
C GLY A 70 -5.88 5.07 -16.11
N LEU A 71 -5.30 5.78 -17.10
CA LEU A 71 -4.67 5.16 -18.25
C LEU A 71 -3.31 4.52 -17.95
N PHE A 72 -2.48 5.17 -17.14
CA PHE A 72 -1.12 4.68 -16.88
C PHE A 72 -1.01 3.95 -15.55
N ALA A 73 -1.40 4.59 -14.46
CA ALA A 73 -1.16 4.04 -13.13
C ALA A 73 -2.09 2.86 -12.82
N PHE A 74 -3.39 3.04 -12.93
CA PHE A 74 -4.37 1.99 -12.61
C PHE A 74 -4.30 0.80 -13.58
N PHE A 75 -4.06 1.05 -14.88
CA PHE A 75 -3.88 -0.03 -15.84
C PHE A 75 -2.66 -0.90 -15.53
N VAL A 76 -1.53 -0.27 -15.21
CA VAL A 76 -0.31 -1.00 -14.77
C VAL A 76 -0.60 -1.75 -13.48
N GLU A 77 -1.17 -1.09 -12.49
CA GLU A 77 -1.48 -1.68 -11.19
C GLU A 77 -2.37 -2.91 -11.32
N SER A 78 -3.51 -2.79 -11.98
CA SER A 78 -4.50 -3.88 -12.14
C SER A 78 -3.95 -5.05 -12.95
N THR A 79 -3.23 -4.78 -14.05
CA THR A 79 -2.63 -5.79 -14.90
C THR A 79 -1.58 -6.61 -14.15
N PHE A 80 -0.63 -5.95 -13.50
CA PHE A 80 0.44 -6.64 -12.78
C PHE A 80 -0.05 -7.28 -11.48
N LEU A 81 -1.06 -6.73 -10.83
CA LEU A 81 -1.71 -7.38 -9.70
C LEU A 81 -2.42 -8.66 -10.13
N GLY A 82 -3.13 -8.65 -11.26
CA GLY A 82 -3.73 -9.84 -11.85
C GLY A 82 -2.69 -10.91 -12.16
N LEU A 83 -1.58 -10.55 -12.81
CA LEU A 83 -0.47 -11.46 -13.07
C LEU A 83 0.14 -12.02 -11.78
N TRP A 84 0.23 -11.23 -10.72
CA TRP A 84 0.71 -11.70 -9.42
C TRP A 84 -0.27 -12.67 -8.75
N ILE A 85 -1.57 -12.41 -8.80
CA ILE A 85 -2.59 -13.29 -8.20
C ILE A 85 -2.61 -14.66 -8.87
N PHE A 86 -2.63 -14.68 -10.20
CA PHE A 86 -2.78 -15.91 -10.99
C PHE A 86 -1.45 -16.56 -11.39
N GLY A 87 -0.32 -15.93 -11.08
CA GLY A 87 1.02 -16.33 -11.52
C GLY A 87 1.78 -17.22 -10.56
N TRP A 88 1.24 -17.58 -9.38
CA TRP A 88 1.99 -18.31 -8.33
C TRP A 88 2.67 -19.60 -8.80
N ASP A 89 1.99 -20.39 -9.64
CA ASP A 89 2.49 -21.67 -10.11
C ASP A 89 2.89 -21.63 -11.62
N LYS A 90 2.71 -20.46 -12.26
CA LYS A 90 2.96 -20.30 -13.71
C LYS A 90 4.20 -19.46 -14.01
N LEU A 91 4.53 -18.50 -13.16
CA LEU A 91 5.61 -17.55 -13.39
C LEU A 91 6.88 -17.93 -12.63
N LYS A 92 8.03 -17.67 -13.24
CA LYS A 92 9.32 -17.78 -12.54
C LYS A 92 9.32 -16.84 -11.32
N PRO A 93 9.89 -17.23 -10.17
CA PRO A 93 9.82 -16.43 -8.92
C PRO A 93 10.30 -14.99 -9.06
N LYS A 94 11.31 -14.73 -9.89
CA LYS A 94 11.80 -13.36 -10.13
C LYS A 94 10.80 -12.51 -10.93
N VAL A 95 10.19 -13.08 -11.98
CA VAL A 95 9.16 -12.40 -12.78
C VAL A 95 7.92 -12.14 -11.93
N HIS A 96 7.52 -13.11 -11.12
CA HIS A 96 6.39 -12.98 -10.21
C HIS A 96 6.64 -11.89 -9.15
N ALA A 97 7.89 -11.76 -8.65
CA ALA A 97 8.26 -10.66 -7.75
C ALA A 97 8.22 -9.30 -8.47
N PHE A 98 8.64 -9.25 -9.73
CA PHE A 98 8.53 -8.04 -10.54
C PHE A 98 7.08 -7.62 -10.75
N CYS A 99 6.17 -8.56 -11.01
CA CYS A 99 4.73 -8.23 -11.12
C CYS A 99 4.19 -7.55 -9.86
N LEU A 100 4.53 -8.07 -8.67
CA LEU A 100 4.12 -7.45 -7.41
C LEU A 100 4.76 -6.06 -7.22
N PHE A 101 6.03 -5.91 -7.58
CA PHE A 101 6.72 -4.62 -7.52
C PHE A 101 6.06 -3.60 -8.46
N ALA A 102 5.77 -4.00 -9.70
CA ALA A 102 5.14 -3.13 -10.70
C ALA A 102 3.72 -2.71 -10.27
N ALA A 103 2.92 -3.63 -9.70
CA ALA A 103 1.61 -3.29 -9.14
C ALA A 103 1.73 -2.23 -8.03
N VAL A 104 2.67 -2.41 -7.10
CA VAL A 104 2.90 -1.43 -6.01
C VAL A 104 3.43 -0.10 -6.54
N ALA A 105 4.29 -0.10 -7.55
CA ALA A 105 4.76 1.12 -8.20
C ALA A 105 3.58 1.85 -8.88
N GLY A 106 2.68 1.11 -9.54
CA GLY A 106 1.43 1.65 -10.09
C GLY A 106 0.60 2.36 -9.03
N SER A 107 0.38 1.73 -7.86
CA SER A 107 -0.34 2.35 -6.73
C SER A 107 0.30 3.66 -6.25
N TRP A 108 1.62 3.74 -6.23
CA TRP A 108 2.31 4.97 -5.81
C TRP A 108 2.21 6.08 -6.86
N ILE A 109 2.28 5.72 -8.14
CA ILE A 109 2.09 6.65 -9.26
C ILE A 109 0.65 7.18 -9.26
N SER A 110 -0.35 6.30 -9.05
CA SER A 110 -1.75 6.67 -8.89
C SER A 110 -1.94 7.68 -7.74
N ALA A 111 -1.40 7.38 -6.57
CA ALA A 111 -1.44 8.30 -5.43
C ALA A 111 -0.80 9.66 -5.74
N TYR A 112 0.29 9.68 -6.53
CA TYR A 112 0.92 10.92 -6.94
C TYR A 112 0.02 11.80 -7.81
N PHE A 113 -0.64 11.24 -8.82
CA PHE A 113 -1.54 11.99 -9.69
C PHE A 113 -2.73 12.59 -8.92
N ILE A 114 -3.33 11.82 -8.02
CA ILE A 114 -4.42 12.30 -7.17
C ILE A 114 -3.94 13.41 -6.24
N LEU A 115 -2.75 13.25 -5.64
CA LEU A 115 -2.17 14.28 -4.76
C LEU A 115 -1.78 15.54 -5.52
N ALA A 116 -1.32 15.44 -6.78
CA ALA A 116 -1.04 16.59 -7.61
C ALA A 116 -2.31 17.42 -7.87
N ALA A 117 -3.42 16.76 -8.19
CA ALA A 117 -4.73 17.42 -8.34
C ALA A 117 -5.19 18.06 -7.02
N ASN A 118 -5.06 17.37 -5.89
CA ASN A 118 -5.39 17.90 -4.56
C ASN A 118 -4.50 19.11 -4.19
N SER A 119 -3.21 19.03 -4.46
CA SER A 119 -2.24 20.10 -4.16
C SER A 119 -2.46 21.34 -5.00
N TRP A 120 -2.96 21.18 -6.23
CA TRP A 120 -3.33 22.30 -7.06
C TRP A 120 -4.46 23.14 -6.43
N MET A 121 -5.42 22.54 -5.73
CA MET A 121 -6.47 23.28 -5.01
C MET A 121 -5.90 24.21 -3.92
N GLN A 122 -4.79 23.82 -3.31
CA GLN A 122 -4.13 24.61 -2.25
C GLN A 122 -3.20 25.66 -2.83
N HIS A 123 -2.55 25.37 -3.96
CA HIS A 123 -1.62 26.24 -4.64
C HIS A 123 -1.82 26.17 -6.16
N PRO A 124 -2.76 26.96 -6.72
CA PRO A 124 -3.08 26.96 -8.15
C PRO A 124 -1.90 27.44 -8.99
N VAL A 125 -1.35 26.57 -9.81
CA VAL A 125 -0.24 26.86 -10.76
C VAL A 125 -0.54 26.22 -12.11
N GLY A 126 0.09 26.70 -13.19
CA GLY A 126 -0.03 26.13 -14.53
C GLY A 126 -1.38 26.33 -15.19
N VAL A 127 -2.13 27.36 -14.78
CA VAL A 127 -3.47 27.68 -15.30
C VAL A 127 -3.58 29.16 -15.68
N GLU A 128 -4.43 29.45 -16.64
CA GLU A 128 -4.89 30.80 -17.00
C GLU A 128 -6.40 30.87 -16.82
N MET A 129 -6.90 32.04 -16.38
CA MET A 129 -8.32 32.29 -16.26
C MET A 129 -8.90 32.74 -17.61
N ILE A 130 -9.66 31.87 -18.27
CA ILE A 130 -10.33 32.15 -19.54
C ILE A 130 -11.83 31.99 -19.33
N ASP A 131 -12.59 33.02 -19.66
CA ASP A 131 -14.05 33.08 -19.48
C ASP A 131 -14.51 32.73 -18.04
N GLY A 132 -13.75 33.17 -17.04
CA GLY A 132 -14.06 32.93 -15.63
C GLY A 132 -13.77 31.50 -15.14
N ARG A 133 -13.08 30.68 -15.92
CA ARG A 133 -12.68 29.31 -15.56
C ARG A 133 -11.17 29.11 -15.69
N PRO A 134 -10.55 28.31 -14.79
CA PRO A 134 -9.16 27.96 -14.92
C PRO A 134 -9.00 26.96 -16.10
N ARG A 135 -8.13 27.30 -17.02
CA ARG A 135 -7.71 26.46 -18.13
C ARG A 135 -6.28 25.98 -17.94
N LEU A 136 -6.05 24.71 -18.15
CA LEU A 136 -4.71 24.12 -18.05
C LEU A 136 -3.82 24.61 -19.18
N VAL A 137 -2.72 25.28 -18.83
CA VAL A 137 -1.71 25.77 -19.77
C VAL A 137 -0.42 24.96 -19.64
N ASP A 138 -0.05 24.58 -18.43
CA ASP A 138 1.17 23.81 -18.15
C ASP A 138 0.90 22.67 -17.16
N ILE A 139 0.78 21.45 -17.71
CA ILE A 139 0.61 20.23 -16.92
C ILE A 139 1.81 19.94 -16.02
N TRP A 140 3.02 20.30 -16.47
CA TRP A 140 4.22 20.06 -15.68
C TRP A 140 4.26 20.92 -14.43
N ALA A 141 3.82 22.18 -14.51
CA ALA A 141 3.69 23.04 -13.34
C ALA A 141 2.71 22.45 -12.31
N VAL A 142 1.60 21.85 -12.76
CA VAL A 142 0.66 21.14 -11.87
C VAL A 142 1.31 19.92 -11.23
N LEU A 143 1.97 19.08 -12.03
CA LEU A 143 2.60 17.85 -11.54
C LEU A 143 3.82 18.10 -10.66
N THR A 144 4.59 19.17 -10.90
CA THR A 144 5.77 19.53 -10.10
C THR A 144 5.49 20.59 -9.04
N ASN A 145 4.22 20.79 -8.70
CA ASN A 145 3.82 21.71 -7.63
C ASN A 145 4.55 21.38 -6.32
N ASN A 146 5.14 22.39 -5.69
CA ASN A 146 5.87 22.22 -4.42
C ASN A 146 5.02 21.56 -3.34
N THR A 147 3.74 21.90 -3.26
CA THR A 147 2.79 21.28 -2.32
C THR A 147 2.65 19.77 -2.60
N ALA A 148 2.56 19.35 -3.87
CA ALA A 148 2.49 17.94 -4.24
C ALA A 148 3.79 17.19 -3.87
N LEU A 149 4.94 17.78 -4.15
CA LEU A 149 6.25 17.20 -3.85
C LEU A 149 6.50 17.00 -2.35
N LEU A 150 5.99 17.89 -1.51
CA LEU A 150 6.09 17.78 -0.05
C LEU A 150 5.03 16.85 0.55
N THR A 151 3.80 16.90 0.04
CA THR A 151 2.69 16.10 0.55
C THR A 151 2.84 14.62 0.20
N PHE A 152 3.38 14.29 -0.97
CA PHE A 152 3.51 12.90 -1.41
C PHE A 152 4.37 12.04 -0.48
N PRO A 153 5.60 12.43 -0.09
CA PRO A 153 6.37 11.67 0.90
C PRO A 153 5.63 11.52 2.23
N HIS A 154 4.98 12.58 2.70
CA HIS A 154 4.21 12.56 3.95
C HIS A 154 3.11 11.51 3.92
N VAL A 155 2.30 11.49 2.87
CA VAL A 155 1.22 10.51 2.68
C VAL A 155 1.76 9.09 2.56
N ILE A 156 2.86 8.89 1.83
CA ILE A 156 3.50 7.56 1.70
C ILE A 156 4.02 7.05 3.04
N PHE A 157 4.68 7.90 3.83
CA PHE A 157 5.13 7.52 5.18
C PHE A 157 3.95 7.24 6.11
N GLY A 158 2.86 8.01 6.03
CA GLY A 158 1.62 7.73 6.74
C GLY A 158 1.03 6.36 6.39
N ALA A 159 0.96 6.03 5.10
CA ALA A 159 0.51 4.72 4.63
C ALA A 159 1.41 3.57 5.11
N ILE A 160 2.73 3.79 5.15
CA ILE A 160 3.72 2.83 5.68
C ILE A 160 3.49 2.62 7.17
N GLN A 161 3.26 3.69 7.93
CA GLN A 161 2.97 3.64 9.38
C GLN A 161 1.70 2.83 9.67
N VAL A 162 0.60 3.11 8.95
CA VAL A 162 -0.67 2.38 9.08
C VAL A 162 -0.47 0.89 8.77
N ALA A 163 0.25 0.56 7.69
CA ALA A 163 0.54 -0.83 7.33
C ALA A 163 1.35 -1.54 8.42
N GLY A 164 2.34 -0.87 9.00
CA GLY A 164 3.12 -1.38 10.13
C GLY A 164 2.27 -1.66 11.36
N GLY A 165 1.46 -0.69 11.78
CA GLY A 165 0.53 -0.82 12.91
C GLY A 165 -0.47 -1.96 12.73
N PHE A 166 -1.05 -2.08 11.53
CA PHE A 166 -1.97 -3.17 11.19
C PHE A 166 -1.29 -4.56 11.28
N MET A 167 -0.04 -4.67 10.80
CA MET A 167 0.74 -5.89 10.93
C MET A 167 1.02 -6.24 12.39
N VAL A 168 1.43 -5.26 13.19
CA VAL A 168 1.69 -5.44 14.63
C VAL A 168 0.43 -5.93 15.33
N GLY A 169 -0.71 -5.27 15.12
CA GLY A 169 -1.98 -5.63 15.75
C GLY A 169 -2.41 -7.07 15.47
N ILE A 170 -2.41 -7.48 14.20
CA ILE A 170 -2.79 -8.84 13.82
C ILE A 170 -1.78 -9.87 14.33
N ALA A 171 -0.49 -9.61 14.18
CA ALA A 171 0.55 -10.54 14.63
C ALA A 171 0.53 -10.71 16.16
N TRP A 172 0.37 -9.61 16.91
CA TRP A 172 0.20 -9.63 18.35
C TRP A 172 -1.02 -10.44 18.77
N TYR A 173 -2.20 -10.19 18.15
CA TYR A 173 -3.42 -10.91 18.43
C TYR A 173 -3.26 -12.43 18.22
N LYS A 174 -2.59 -12.82 17.14
CA LYS A 174 -2.32 -14.23 16.83
C LYS A 174 -1.39 -14.89 17.86
N LEU A 175 -0.32 -14.21 18.27
CA LEU A 175 0.60 -14.70 19.31
C LEU A 175 -0.09 -14.77 20.68
N TRP A 176 -0.86 -13.73 21.05
CA TRP A 176 -1.63 -13.72 22.29
C TRP A 176 -2.65 -14.87 22.37
N ARG A 177 -3.38 -15.09 21.27
CA ARG A 177 -4.35 -16.18 21.19
C ARG A 177 -3.69 -17.56 21.35
N ARG A 178 -2.57 -17.82 20.68
CA ARG A 178 -1.78 -19.06 20.84
C ARG A 178 -1.40 -19.31 22.31
N ARG A 179 -0.95 -18.25 22.99
CA ARG A 179 -0.62 -18.34 24.41
C ARG A 179 -1.86 -18.62 25.28
N LYS A 180 -2.98 -17.95 25.00
CA LYS A 180 -4.25 -18.16 25.70
C LYS A 180 -4.77 -19.58 25.52
N ASP A 181 -4.63 -20.13 24.31
CA ASP A 181 -5.06 -21.50 23.97
C ASP A 181 -4.05 -22.57 24.49
N GLY A 182 -3.01 -22.17 25.22
CA GLY A 182 -2.02 -23.08 25.82
C GLY A 182 -1.06 -23.73 24.82
N ILE A 183 -1.03 -23.24 23.55
CA ILE A 183 -0.15 -23.77 22.50
C ILE A 183 1.30 -23.34 22.74
N ASP A 184 1.50 -22.10 23.20
CA ASP A 184 2.82 -21.56 23.54
C ASP A 184 2.85 -21.23 25.04
N THR A 185 3.83 -21.76 25.77
CA THR A 185 4.03 -21.52 27.20
C THR A 185 5.30 -20.67 27.44
N VAL A 186 5.44 -20.12 28.64
CA VAL A 186 6.67 -19.39 29.03
C VAL A 186 7.26 -20.13 30.23
N GLU A 187 8.40 -20.76 30.02
CA GLU A 187 9.19 -21.46 31.04
C GLU A 187 10.55 -20.76 31.16
N ASP A 188 10.96 -20.46 32.39
CA ASP A 188 12.24 -19.78 32.69
C ASP A 188 12.52 -18.54 31.82
N GLY A 189 11.47 -17.74 31.54
CA GLY A 189 11.59 -16.53 30.73
C GLY A 189 11.77 -16.80 29.20
N LYS A 190 11.73 -18.07 28.78
CA LYS A 190 11.77 -18.47 27.37
C LYS A 190 10.40 -18.93 26.90
N VAL A 191 10.05 -18.58 25.67
CA VAL A 191 8.83 -19.08 25.05
C VAL A 191 9.08 -20.50 24.56
N VAL A 192 8.38 -21.45 25.19
CA VAL A 192 8.32 -22.85 24.73
C VAL A 192 7.15 -22.93 23.74
N VAL A 193 7.48 -23.23 22.49
CA VAL A 193 6.50 -23.34 21.40
C VAL A 193 6.05 -24.78 21.31
N GLY A 194 4.77 -25.02 21.57
CA GLY A 194 4.02 -26.25 21.51
C GLY A 194 4.77 -27.56 21.27
N ASP A 195 4.31 -28.64 21.80
CA ASP A 195 5.04 -29.91 21.87
C ASP A 195 5.80 -30.27 20.58
N ALA A 196 7.08 -30.59 20.76
CA ALA A 196 7.98 -31.00 19.69
C ALA A 196 7.49 -32.21 18.88
N GLU A 197 6.55 -32.98 19.42
CA GLU A 197 5.94 -34.16 18.80
C GLU A 197 4.86 -33.82 17.75
N VAL A 198 4.24 -32.64 17.78
CA VAL A 198 3.27 -32.20 16.77
C VAL A 198 4.00 -31.54 15.56
N GLY A 199 5.05 -32.17 15.14
CA GLY A 199 5.66 -32.02 13.80
C GLY A 199 5.95 -30.63 13.31
N GLY A 200 6.70 -29.80 14.02
CA GLY A 200 7.30 -28.58 13.46
C GLY A 200 6.37 -27.52 12.86
N ARG A 201 5.06 -27.80 12.79
CA ARG A 201 4.04 -26.88 12.24
C ARG A 201 3.84 -25.69 13.20
N ASP A 202 3.71 -25.95 14.50
CA ASP A 202 3.48 -24.94 15.51
C ASP A 202 4.66 -23.98 15.65
N LYS A 203 5.89 -24.50 15.60
CA LYS A 203 7.10 -23.67 15.58
C LYS A 203 7.16 -22.79 14.33
N LYS A 204 6.79 -23.32 13.16
CA LYS A 204 6.71 -22.53 11.92
C LYS A 204 5.64 -21.45 12.00
N ASP A 205 4.49 -21.73 12.58
CA ASP A 205 3.39 -20.77 12.77
C ASP A 205 3.78 -19.66 13.76
N TYR A 206 4.40 -20.01 14.89
CA TYR A 206 4.96 -19.04 15.82
C TYR A 206 5.95 -18.09 15.12
N LEU A 207 6.91 -18.66 14.36
CA LEU A 207 7.92 -17.87 13.65
C LEU A 207 7.30 -16.93 12.61
N VAL A 208 6.23 -17.34 11.92
CA VAL A 208 5.49 -16.48 10.98
C VAL A 208 4.95 -15.25 11.71
N TRP A 209 4.28 -15.42 12.83
CA TRP A 209 3.68 -14.32 13.57
C TRP A 209 4.71 -13.46 14.28
N PHE A 210 5.73 -14.05 14.88
CA PHE A 210 6.80 -13.33 15.54
C PHE A 210 7.63 -12.47 14.55
N ARG A 211 7.93 -13.01 13.38
CA ARG A 211 8.58 -12.26 12.31
C ARG A 211 7.69 -11.17 11.74
N SER A 212 6.38 -11.45 11.57
CA SER A 212 5.42 -10.44 11.14
C SER A 212 5.36 -9.28 12.14
N LEU A 213 5.35 -9.56 13.44
CA LEU A 213 5.38 -8.56 14.49
C LEU A 213 6.62 -7.66 14.38
N ARG A 214 7.81 -8.28 14.25
CA ARG A 214 9.09 -7.54 14.11
C ARG A 214 9.12 -6.68 12.85
N VAL A 215 8.72 -7.24 11.71
CA VAL A 215 8.67 -6.50 10.44
C VAL A 215 7.67 -5.35 10.55
N GLY A 216 6.48 -5.60 11.09
CA GLY A 216 5.46 -4.56 11.30
C GLY A 216 5.93 -3.44 12.21
N ALA A 217 6.62 -3.77 13.32
CA ALA A 217 7.17 -2.78 14.24
C ALA A 217 8.24 -1.89 13.56
N VAL A 218 9.17 -2.49 12.82
CA VAL A 218 10.20 -1.74 12.08
C VAL A 218 9.57 -0.85 11.01
N VAL A 219 8.63 -1.39 10.23
CA VAL A 219 7.92 -0.65 9.19
C VAL A 219 7.10 0.50 9.77
N GLY A 220 6.39 0.25 10.87
CA GLY A 220 5.63 1.28 11.58
C GLY A 220 6.52 2.39 12.13
N LEU A 221 7.69 2.04 12.69
CA LEU A 221 8.67 3.01 13.19
C LEU A 221 9.25 3.88 12.06
N ILE A 222 9.61 3.27 10.92
CA ILE A 222 10.09 4.01 9.74
C ILE A 222 9.01 4.98 9.25
N GLY A 223 7.76 4.52 9.16
CA GLY A 223 6.63 5.36 8.78
C GLY A 223 6.44 6.53 9.75
N PHE A 224 6.45 6.28 11.06
CA PHE A 224 6.33 7.29 12.10
C PHE A 224 7.43 8.36 12.01
N MET A 225 8.68 7.93 11.88
CA MET A 225 9.80 8.87 11.72
C MET A 225 9.67 9.69 10.43
N GLY A 226 9.27 9.04 9.32
CA GLY A 226 9.07 9.71 8.05
C GLY A 226 7.96 10.76 8.09
N VAL A 227 6.84 10.47 8.75
CA VAL A 227 5.74 11.42 8.97
C VAL A 227 6.23 12.62 9.81
N GLY A 228 6.98 12.36 10.90
CA GLY A 228 7.55 13.42 11.73
C GLY A 228 8.52 14.33 10.97
N LEU A 229 9.37 13.76 10.10
CA LEU A 229 10.33 14.53 9.31
C LEU A 229 9.70 15.30 8.14
N SER A 230 8.62 14.80 7.56
CA SER A 230 7.95 15.39 6.40
C SER A 230 6.78 16.32 6.77
N GLY A 231 6.43 16.42 8.04
CA GLY A 231 5.31 17.22 8.53
C GLY A 231 5.69 18.64 8.98
N HIS A 232 6.95 19.07 8.77
CA HIS A 232 7.45 20.41 9.12
C HIS A 232 7.58 21.29 7.88
#